data_eee3f2ce3765bb5349fda4f4085fa16b
#
_entry.id   eee3f2ce3765bb5349fda4f4085fa16b
#
_cell.length_a   1.000
_cell.length_b   1.000
_cell.length_c   1.000
_cell.angle_alpha   90.00
_cell.angle_beta   90.00
_cell.angle_gamma   90.00
#
_symmetry.space_group_name_H-M   'P 1'
#
loop_
_entity.id
_entity.type
_entity.pdbx_description
1 polymer ?
#
loop_
_entity_poly.entity_id
_entity_poly.type
_entity_poly.pdbx_seq_one_letter_code
_entity_poly.pdbx_strand_id
1 'polypeptide(L)'
;MPSATIRLLALLAVASSVAVAAQAPTFEVSTVKRNVSGEATGGSVFQSDRYMARNVRVRDLIAEAYRVRPFQVTGGPDWIGSDRFDIIAKAMSAAPLTPTTGPDGARQPPEAPFVMLRELLKDRFKLVAHTEAREGPIYELLMVRADRRQGPQLRAPETDCAKLDPAGPPPPGGFCGGIRTGSGRLTGRTAPMRQLASVLTGVLQRQVVDRTNLPGVFDFDLEFSPMPLNADAGRAASVENAISLFTALQEQLGLKLQPQRGLIDYVVIDSVEPPSED
;
A
#
# COMPACT_ATOMS: atom_id res chain seq x y z
N MET A 1 -65.22 57.25 -2.76
CA MET A 1 -64.50 56.36 -1.78
C MET A 1 -63.52 55.54 -2.57
N PRO A 2 -62.19 55.77 -2.56
CA PRO A 2 -61.21 55.02 -3.28
C PRO A 2 -60.62 53.93 -2.41
N SER A 3 -60.57 52.69 -2.93
CA SER A 3 -59.99 51.50 -2.32
C SER A 3 -58.45 51.51 -2.50
N ALA A 4 -57.77 51.49 -1.37
CA ALA A 4 -56.30 51.37 -1.34
C ALA A 4 -55.86 49.93 -1.55
N THR A 5 -55.16 49.64 -2.65
CA THR A 5 -54.53 48.37 -2.95
C THR A 5 -53.13 48.36 -2.33
N ILE A 6 -52.92 47.56 -1.28
CA ILE A 6 -51.65 47.33 -0.65
C ILE A 6 -50.89 46.27 -1.51
N ARG A 7 -49.78 46.69 -2.16
CA ARG A 7 -48.85 45.77 -2.85
C ARG A 7 -47.82 45.26 -1.84
N LEU A 8 -47.92 43.96 -1.55
CA LEU A 8 -46.94 43.24 -0.71
C LEU A 8 -45.73 42.90 -1.59
N LEU A 9 -44.59 43.54 -1.38
CA LEU A 9 -43.31 43.16 -1.97
C LEU A 9 -42.71 42.01 -1.14
N ALA A 10 -42.69 40.80 -1.70
CA ALA A 10 -41.95 39.69 -1.15
C ALA A 10 -40.46 39.78 -1.55
N LEU A 11 -39.61 40.14 -0.59
CA LEU A 11 -38.16 40.04 -0.76
C LEU A 11 -37.74 38.55 -0.68
N LEU A 12 -37.35 37.98 -1.80
CA LEU A 12 -36.67 36.67 -1.85
C LEU A 12 -35.21 36.87 -1.40
N ALA A 13 -34.89 36.49 -0.18
CA ALA A 13 -33.50 36.38 0.27
C ALA A 13 -32.87 35.07 -0.28
N VAL A 14 -32.04 35.21 -1.30
CA VAL A 14 -31.22 34.09 -1.81
C VAL A 14 -30.09 33.89 -0.82
N ALA A 15 -30.21 32.88 0.04
CA ALA A 15 -29.12 32.40 0.89
C ALA A 15 -28.10 31.61 0.04
N SER A 16 -27.02 32.26 -0.36
CA SER A 16 -25.87 31.61 -0.97
C SER A 16 -25.16 30.81 0.08
N SER A 17 -25.38 29.50 0.10
CA SER A 17 -24.58 28.53 0.88
C SER A 17 -23.17 28.43 0.27
N VAL A 18 -22.19 29.08 0.90
CA VAL A 18 -20.78 28.86 0.60
C VAL A 18 -20.42 27.47 1.10
N ALA A 19 -20.29 26.53 0.19
CA ALA A 19 -19.73 25.21 0.49
C ALA A 19 -18.26 25.41 0.88
N VAL A 20 -17.94 25.31 2.17
CA VAL A 20 -16.55 25.22 2.64
C VAL A 20 -16.02 23.89 2.16
N ALA A 21 -15.23 23.89 1.08
CA ALA A 21 -14.49 22.72 0.64
C ALA A 21 -13.54 22.32 1.78
N ALA A 22 -13.74 21.13 2.34
CA ALA A 22 -12.83 20.60 3.34
C ALA A 22 -11.43 20.48 2.69
N GLN A 23 -10.47 21.23 3.22
CA GLN A 23 -9.10 21.19 2.71
C GLN A 23 -8.52 19.80 2.96
N ALA A 24 -7.83 19.26 1.94
CA ALA A 24 -7.11 18.00 2.08
C ALA A 24 -6.07 18.12 3.20
N PRO A 25 -5.89 17.08 4.01
CA PRO A 25 -4.87 17.08 5.06
C PRO A 25 -3.49 17.27 4.44
N THR A 26 -2.71 18.22 4.96
CA THR A 26 -1.37 18.57 4.49
C THR A 26 -0.36 18.55 5.63
N PHE A 27 0.92 18.47 5.30
CA PHE A 27 1.97 18.77 6.27
C PHE A 27 2.12 20.28 6.43
N GLU A 28 2.31 20.71 7.67
CA GLU A 28 2.54 22.13 8.01
C GLU A 28 3.96 22.57 7.65
N VAL A 29 4.92 21.68 7.95
CA VAL A 29 6.35 21.92 7.72
C VAL A 29 6.94 20.65 7.12
N SER A 30 7.74 20.83 6.08
CA SER A 30 8.51 19.74 5.50
C SER A 30 9.92 20.21 5.11
N THR A 31 10.91 19.38 5.37
CA THR A 31 12.27 19.53 4.85
C THR A 31 12.57 18.39 3.88
N VAL A 32 13.22 18.73 2.77
CA VAL A 32 13.61 17.77 1.74
C VAL A 32 15.09 18.02 1.43
N LYS A 33 15.94 17.05 1.68
CA LYS A 33 17.38 17.15 1.43
C LYS A 33 17.86 16.01 0.55
N ARG A 34 18.73 16.29 -0.39
CA ARG A 34 19.37 15.25 -1.19
C ARG A 34 20.27 14.40 -0.30
N ASN A 35 20.09 13.08 -0.35
CA ASN A 35 20.92 12.14 0.41
C ASN A 35 22.10 11.70 -0.46
N VAL A 36 23.31 11.94 0.02
CA VAL A 36 24.57 11.57 -0.63
C VAL A 36 25.39 10.59 0.19
N SER A 37 24.76 9.91 1.17
CA SER A 37 25.44 8.99 2.09
C SER A 37 26.04 7.76 1.42
N GLY A 38 25.52 7.38 0.22
CA GLY A 38 25.91 6.13 -0.45
C GLY A 38 25.35 4.87 0.21
N GLU A 39 24.48 4.98 1.22
CA GLU A 39 23.82 3.82 1.85
C GLU A 39 22.96 3.08 0.83
N ALA A 40 23.01 1.75 0.84
CA ALA A 40 22.25 0.92 -0.08
C ALA A 40 20.75 0.84 0.29
N THR A 41 20.44 0.96 1.58
CA THR A 41 19.09 0.79 2.13
C THR A 41 18.50 2.12 2.58
N GLY A 42 17.21 2.26 2.42
CA GLY A 42 16.44 3.40 2.89
C GLY A 42 15.02 2.95 3.26
N GLY A 43 14.23 3.85 3.78
CA GLY A 43 12.85 3.56 4.14
C GLY A 43 12.11 4.77 4.66
N SER A 44 10.81 4.59 4.85
CA SER A 44 9.90 5.61 5.35
C SER A 44 9.04 5.09 6.48
N VAL A 45 8.57 5.98 7.33
CA VAL A 45 7.66 5.68 8.43
C VAL A 45 6.76 6.88 8.73
N PHE A 46 5.48 6.59 8.98
CA PHE A 46 4.56 7.53 9.61
C PHE A 46 4.52 7.30 11.12
N GLN A 47 4.77 8.34 11.90
CA GLN A 47 4.67 8.31 13.36
C GLN A 47 3.77 9.46 13.83
N SER A 48 2.64 9.13 14.45
CA SER A 48 1.68 10.09 15.01
C SER A 48 1.38 11.28 14.10
N ASP A 49 2.16 12.35 14.21
CA ASP A 49 2.03 13.62 13.48
C ASP A 49 3.17 13.83 12.46
N ARG A 50 4.03 12.84 12.25
CA ARG A 50 5.27 13.02 11.49
C ARG A 50 5.46 11.91 10.45
N TYR A 51 5.90 12.33 9.26
CA TYR A 51 6.45 11.45 8.25
C TYR A 51 7.96 11.62 8.19
N MET A 52 8.68 10.52 8.22
CA MET A 52 10.13 10.49 8.07
C MET A 52 10.48 9.49 6.97
N ALA A 53 11.29 9.94 6.03
CA ALA A 53 11.86 9.09 5.00
C ALA A 53 13.36 9.35 4.95
N ARG A 54 14.16 8.30 4.91
CA ARG A 54 15.61 8.37 4.83
C ARG A 54 16.11 7.56 3.64
N ASN A 55 16.96 8.16 2.84
CA ASN A 55 17.62 7.53 1.71
C ASN A 55 16.62 6.88 0.71
N VAL A 56 15.52 7.59 0.40
CA VAL A 56 14.44 7.10 -0.46
C VAL A 56 14.47 7.73 -1.84
N ARG A 57 14.06 6.98 -2.86
CA ARG A 57 13.92 7.51 -4.22
C ARG A 57 12.54 8.14 -4.40
N VAL A 58 12.43 9.14 -5.26
CA VAL A 58 11.14 9.80 -5.53
C VAL A 58 10.13 8.80 -6.13
N ARG A 59 10.56 7.87 -6.96
CA ARG A 59 9.74 6.79 -7.49
C ARG A 59 9.10 5.94 -6.36
N ASP A 60 9.86 5.64 -5.30
CA ASP A 60 9.35 4.86 -4.16
C ASP A 60 8.35 5.67 -3.34
N LEU A 61 8.59 6.98 -3.17
CA LEU A 61 7.66 7.90 -2.51
C LEU A 61 6.34 8.03 -3.28
N ILE A 62 6.40 8.13 -4.62
CA ILE A 62 5.19 8.15 -5.47
C ILE A 62 4.44 6.83 -5.32
N ALA A 63 5.14 5.70 -5.38
CA ALA A 63 4.52 4.39 -5.21
C ALA A 63 3.83 4.27 -3.84
N GLU A 64 4.46 4.74 -2.76
CA GLU A 64 3.89 4.79 -1.42
C GLU A 64 2.65 5.69 -1.38
N ALA A 65 2.73 6.92 -1.88
CA ALA A 65 1.66 7.91 -1.86
C ALA A 65 0.40 7.43 -2.60
N TYR A 66 0.57 6.72 -3.70
CA TYR A 66 -0.52 6.16 -4.51
C TYR A 66 -0.86 4.71 -4.15
N ARG A 67 -0.17 4.12 -3.16
CA ARG A 67 -0.37 2.74 -2.68
C ARG A 67 -0.22 1.68 -3.78
N VAL A 68 0.70 1.92 -4.71
CA VAL A 68 1.10 1.00 -5.77
C VAL A 68 2.51 0.47 -5.57
N ARG A 69 2.98 -0.41 -6.40
CA ARG A 69 4.38 -0.87 -6.38
C ARG A 69 5.25 0.03 -7.27
N PRO A 70 6.55 0.16 -6.98
CA PRO A 70 7.44 1.00 -7.79
C PRO A 70 7.44 0.68 -9.30
N PHE A 71 7.22 -0.57 -9.69
CA PHE A 71 7.12 -0.98 -11.09
C PHE A 71 5.82 -0.48 -11.78
N GLN A 72 4.82 -0.06 -11.02
CA GLN A 72 3.57 0.53 -11.52
C GLN A 72 3.69 2.06 -11.70
N VAL A 73 4.80 2.67 -11.30
CA VAL A 73 5.08 4.08 -11.53
C VAL A 73 5.84 4.21 -12.84
N THR A 74 5.23 4.88 -13.82
CA THR A 74 5.78 5.03 -15.19
C THR A 74 5.93 6.49 -15.57
N GLY A 75 6.81 6.76 -16.56
CA GLY A 75 7.14 8.13 -16.94
C GLY A 75 8.13 8.81 -15.99
N GLY A 76 8.28 10.12 -16.19
CA GLY A 76 9.22 10.95 -15.46
C GLY A 76 10.69 10.75 -15.88
N PRO A 77 11.57 11.65 -15.44
CA PRO A 77 13.00 11.60 -15.74
C PRO A 77 13.74 10.52 -14.92
N ASP A 78 14.94 10.13 -15.37
CA ASP A 78 15.72 9.05 -14.77
C ASP A 78 16.09 9.30 -13.29
N TRP A 79 16.31 10.56 -12.91
CA TRP A 79 16.72 10.91 -11.55
C TRP A 79 15.70 10.48 -10.46
N ILE A 80 14.42 10.36 -10.78
CA ILE A 80 13.42 9.87 -9.80
C ILE A 80 13.68 8.44 -9.33
N GLY A 81 14.39 7.66 -10.15
CA GLY A 81 14.77 6.28 -9.87
C GLY A 81 16.18 6.12 -9.26
N SER A 82 17.03 7.15 -9.36
CA SER A 82 18.42 7.11 -8.92
C SER A 82 18.70 8.01 -7.73
N ASP A 83 18.22 9.26 -7.75
CA ASP A 83 18.48 10.23 -6.71
C ASP A 83 17.72 9.89 -5.43
N ARG A 84 18.37 10.11 -4.31
CA ARG A 84 17.85 9.76 -2.99
C ARG A 84 17.67 10.99 -2.13
N PHE A 85 16.68 10.96 -1.28
CA PHE A 85 16.29 12.08 -0.45
C PHE A 85 16.01 11.64 0.99
N ASP A 86 16.27 12.57 1.91
CA ASP A 86 15.82 12.53 3.29
C ASP A 86 14.69 13.54 3.44
N ILE A 87 13.58 13.09 4.01
CA ILE A 87 12.38 13.91 4.18
C ILE A 87 11.92 13.82 5.63
N ILE A 88 11.66 14.99 6.23
CA ILE A 88 10.99 15.10 7.51
C ILE A 88 9.81 16.04 7.30
N ALA A 89 8.60 15.56 7.53
CA ALA A 89 7.39 16.36 7.41
C ALA A 89 6.52 16.18 8.66
N LYS A 90 5.96 17.31 9.17
CA LYS A 90 5.11 17.35 10.36
C LYS A 90 3.71 17.82 9.98
N ALA A 91 2.69 17.11 10.43
CA ALA A 91 1.30 17.49 10.25
C ALA A 91 0.88 18.60 11.24
N MET A 92 -0.04 19.46 10.83
CA MET A 92 -0.60 20.50 11.67
C MET A 92 -1.37 19.93 12.89
N SER A 93 -2.00 18.80 12.72
CA SER A 93 -2.66 18.03 13.78
C SER A 93 -2.34 16.57 13.61
N ALA A 94 -2.39 15.80 14.70
CA ALA A 94 -2.28 14.35 14.61
C ALA A 94 -3.32 13.85 13.61
N ALA A 95 -2.87 13.50 12.41
CA ALA A 95 -3.74 12.83 11.45
C ALA A 95 -4.23 11.55 12.12
N PRO A 96 -5.50 11.15 11.95
CA PRO A 96 -5.96 9.88 12.48
C PRO A 96 -5.17 8.75 11.81
N LEU A 97 -4.10 8.34 12.48
CA LEU A 97 -3.28 7.19 12.08
C LEU A 97 -3.90 5.87 12.55
N THR A 98 -5.10 5.94 13.09
CA THR A 98 -5.83 4.76 13.54
C THR A 98 -6.25 3.93 12.33
N PRO A 99 -5.73 2.71 12.19
CA PRO A 99 -6.21 1.81 11.16
C PRO A 99 -7.71 1.57 11.32
N THR A 100 -8.44 1.56 10.22
CA THR A 100 -9.85 1.16 10.22
C THR A 100 -9.95 -0.34 10.00
N THR A 101 -11.04 -0.94 10.47
CA THR A 101 -11.32 -2.35 10.18
C THR A 101 -12.24 -2.42 8.97
N GLY A 102 -11.80 -3.10 7.92
CA GLY A 102 -12.60 -3.33 6.72
C GLY A 102 -13.74 -4.33 6.96
N PRO A 103 -14.67 -4.48 6.00
CA PRO A 103 -15.78 -5.42 6.10
C PRO A 103 -15.35 -6.89 6.26
N ASP A 104 -14.13 -7.20 5.88
CA ASP A 104 -13.49 -8.52 5.99
C ASP A 104 -12.75 -8.74 7.31
N GLY A 105 -12.88 -7.84 8.28
CA GLY A 105 -12.20 -7.90 9.57
C GLY A 105 -10.72 -7.51 9.52
N ALA A 106 -10.18 -7.17 8.36
CA ALA A 106 -8.78 -6.80 8.23
C ALA A 106 -8.53 -5.33 8.56
N ARG A 107 -7.40 -5.06 9.23
CA ARG A 107 -6.94 -3.70 9.46
C ARG A 107 -6.53 -3.04 8.14
N GLN A 108 -7.09 -1.88 7.87
CA GLN A 108 -6.75 -1.05 6.74
C GLN A 108 -5.96 0.16 7.23
N PRO A 109 -4.83 0.50 6.59
CA PRO A 109 -4.10 1.71 6.92
C PRO A 109 -4.98 2.93 6.67
N PRO A 110 -4.88 3.98 7.49
CA PRO A 110 -5.61 5.23 7.29
C PRO A 110 -5.23 5.86 5.94
N GLU A 111 -6.17 6.53 5.29
CA GLU A 111 -5.94 7.18 3.99
C GLU A 111 -5.20 8.52 4.12
N ALA A 112 -5.43 9.24 5.23
CA ALA A 112 -4.89 10.58 5.44
C ALA A 112 -3.36 10.71 5.22
N PRO A 113 -2.49 9.82 5.72
CA PRO A 113 -1.05 9.88 5.48
C PRO A 113 -0.67 9.86 4.00
N PHE A 114 -1.37 9.06 3.20
CA PHE A 114 -1.10 8.94 1.76
C PHE A 114 -1.56 10.18 1.00
N VAL A 115 -2.70 10.78 1.40
CA VAL A 115 -3.16 12.07 0.87
C VAL A 115 -2.13 13.16 1.17
N MET A 116 -1.67 13.25 2.41
CA MET A 116 -0.64 14.22 2.82
C MET A 116 0.67 14.03 2.05
N LEU A 117 1.07 12.80 1.79
CA LEU A 117 2.27 12.53 1.01
C LEU A 117 2.10 12.94 -0.47
N ARG A 118 0.91 12.75 -1.07
CA ARG A 118 0.60 13.26 -2.42
C ARG A 118 0.71 14.78 -2.49
N GLU A 119 0.16 15.49 -1.50
CA GLU A 119 0.26 16.96 -1.45
C GLU A 119 1.71 17.43 -1.24
N LEU A 120 2.50 16.74 -0.42
CA LEU A 120 3.94 17.03 -0.28
C LEU A 120 4.69 16.84 -1.61
N LEU A 121 4.44 15.76 -2.33
CA LEU A 121 5.06 15.50 -3.62
C LEU A 121 4.66 16.57 -4.66
N LYS A 122 3.40 16.98 -4.66
CA LYS A 122 2.91 18.06 -5.51
C LYS A 122 3.55 19.41 -5.16
N ASP A 123 3.69 19.72 -3.88
CA ASP A 123 4.27 20.99 -3.44
C ASP A 123 5.78 21.04 -3.67
N ARG A 124 6.53 20.04 -3.20
CA ARG A 124 8.00 20.06 -3.16
C ARG A 124 8.66 19.59 -4.44
N PHE A 125 8.03 18.65 -5.15
CA PHE A 125 8.55 18.07 -6.40
C PHE A 125 7.75 18.48 -7.64
N LYS A 126 6.75 19.37 -7.49
CA LYS A 126 5.83 19.78 -8.57
C LYS A 126 5.23 18.60 -9.33
N LEU A 127 4.99 17.49 -8.60
CA LEU A 127 4.46 16.27 -9.19
C LEU A 127 3.06 16.51 -9.76
N VAL A 128 2.91 16.22 -11.05
CA VAL A 128 1.62 16.02 -11.71
C VAL A 128 1.59 14.59 -12.20
N ALA A 129 0.61 13.84 -11.75
CA ALA A 129 0.46 12.43 -12.11
C ALA A 129 -1.02 12.04 -12.11
N HIS A 130 -1.36 11.06 -12.95
CA HIS A 130 -2.68 10.46 -13.00
C HIS A 130 -2.61 8.93 -12.93
N THR A 131 -3.74 8.30 -12.63
CA THR A 131 -3.84 6.84 -12.64
C THR A 131 -4.45 6.37 -13.96
N GLU A 132 -3.82 5.39 -14.58
CA GLU A 132 -4.27 4.77 -15.82
C GLU A 132 -4.31 3.25 -15.67
N ALA A 133 -5.45 2.63 -16.00
CA ALA A 133 -5.58 1.18 -16.03
C ALA A 133 -5.12 0.64 -17.41
N ARG A 134 -4.12 -0.25 -17.40
CA ARG A 134 -3.59 -0.90 -18.62
C ARG A 134 -3.71 -2.40 -18.51
N GLU A 135 -4.03 -3.06 -19.62
CA GLU A 135 -4.02 -4.51 -19.66
C GLU A 135 -2.58 -5.04 -19.65
N GLY A 136 -2.30 -5.96 -18.74
CA GLY A 136 -0.96 -6.52 -18.60
C GLY A 136 -0.98 -7.92 -18.02
N PRO A 137 0.20 -8.56 -17.92
CA PRO A 137 0.32 -9.89 -17.34
C PRO A 137 0.18 -9.83 -15.81
N ILE A 138 -0.77 -10.59 -15.28
CA ILE A 138 -1.03 -10.74 -13.84
C ILE A 138 -0.91 -12.20 -13.42
N TYR A 139 -0.97 -12.45 -12.13
CA TYR A 139 -1.32 -13.73 -11.56
C TYR A 139 -2.65 -13.64 -10.84
N GLU A 140 -3.49 -14.65 -10.99
CA GLU A 140 -4.64 -14.87 -10.11
C GLU A 140 -4.25 -15.86 -9.02
N LEU A 141 -4.47 -15.47 -7.76
CA LEU A 141 -4.33 -16.35 -6.59
C LEU A 141 -5.64 -17.11 -6.41
N LEU A 142 -5.60 -18.40 -6.57
CA LEU A 142 -6.76 -19.30 -6.59
C LEU A 142 -6.59 -20.43 -5.60
N MET A 143 -7.69 -21.06 -5.21
CA MET A 143 -7.64 -22.37 -4.54
C MET A 143 -7.15 -23.44 -5.52
N VAL A 144 -6.29 -24.36 -5.05
CA VAL A 144 -5.87 -25.51 -5.85
C VAL A 144 -7.04 -26.45 -6.10
N ARG A 145 -7.85 -26.69 -5.06
CA ARG A 145 -8.95 -27.66 -5.07
C ARG A 145 -10.31 -27.01 -5.25
N ALA A 146 -11.15 -27.65 -6.07
CA ALA A 146 -12.52 -27.18 -6.29
C ALA A 146 -13.41 -27.31 -5.02
N ASP A 147 -13.10 -28.26 -4.12
CA ASP A 147 -13.77 -28.43 -2.83
C ASP A 147 -13.34 -27.39 -1.78
N ARG A 148 -12.45 -26.43 -2.18
CA ARG A 148 -11.95 -25.33 -1.33
C ARG A 148 -11.20 -25.78 -0.07
N ARG A 149 -10.71 -27.01 -0.04
CA ARG A 149 -9.92 -27.51 1.07
C ARG A 149 -8.58 -26.76 1.13
N GLN A 150 -8.35 -26.15 2.27
CA GLN A 150 -7.11 -25.41 2.57
C GLN A 150 -5.94 -26.36 2.77
N GLY A 151 -4.73 -25.86 2.55
CA GLY A 151 -3.50 -26.54 2.89
C GLY A 151 -3.25 -26.56 4.42
N PRO A 152 -2.33 -27.41 4.88
CA PRO A 152 -2.11 -27.63 6.31
C PRO A 152 -1.60 -26.39 7.08
N GLN A 153 -1.00 -25.45 6.38
CA GLN A 153 -0.46 -24.23 6.98
C GLN A 153 -1.39 -22.99 6.84
N LEU A 154 -2.56 -23.14 6.21
CA LEU A 154 -3.56 -22.07 6.15
C LEU A 154 -4.67 -22.39 7.16
N ARG A 155 -4.80 -21.59 8.20
CA ARG A 155 -5.65 -21.87 9.36
C ARG A 155 -6.54 -20.69 9.72
N ALA A 156 -7.62 -20.94 10.44
CA ALA A 156 -8.36 -19.89 11.13
C ALA A 156 -7.44 -19.18 12.15
N PRO A 157 -7.61 -17.87 12.37
CA PRO A 157 -6.76 -17.14 13.30
C PRO A 157 -6.92 -17.67 14.72
N GLU A 158 -5.79 -17.87 15.41
CA GLU A 158 -5.76 -18.30 16.82
C GLU A 158 -6.06 -17.12 17.77
N THR A 159 -5.82 -15.89 17.31
CA THR A 159 -5.93 -14.68 18.11
C THR A 159 -6.83 -13.65 17.43
N ASP A 160 -7.78 -13.11 18.19
CA ASP A 160 -8.57 -11.96 17.74
C ASP A 160 -7.80 -10.66 18.02
N CYS A 161 -7.16 -10.13 16.98
CA CYS A 161 -6.37 -8.90 17.07
C CYS A 161 -7.17 -7.67 17.52
N ALA A 162 -8.49 -7.66 17.31
CA ALA A 162 -9.34 -6.54 17.72
C ALA A 162 -9.53 -6.46 19.23
N LYS A 163 -9.34 -7.60 19.92
CA LYS A 163 -9.51 -7.72 21.39
C LYS A 163 -8.20 -7.65 22.16
N LEU A 164 -7.06 -7.50 21.49
CA LEU A 164 -5.78 -7.39 22.19
C LEU A 164 -5.65 -6.03 22.87
N ASP A 165 -5.20 -6.07 24.12
CA ASP A 165 -4.76 -4.87 24.83
C ASP A 165 -3.46 -4.35 24.20
N PRO A 166 -3.42 -3.10 23.68
CA PRO A 166 -2.21 -2.52 23.12
C PRO A 166 -1.04 -2.41 24.11
N ALA A 167 -1.35 -2.37 25.42
CA ALA A 167 -0.36 -2.33 26.50
C ALA A 167 -0.04 -3.71 27.08
N GLY A 168 -0.71 -4.75 26.60
CA GLY A 168 -0.55 -6.13 27.07
C GLY A 168 0.67 -6.84 26.48
N PRO A 169 0.93 -8.08 26.90
CA PRO A 169 1.99 -8.88 26.31
C PRO A 169 1.73 -9.16 24.83
N PRO A 170 2.79 -9.30 24.01
CA PRO A 170 2.62 -9.62 22.62
C PRO A 170 1.90 -10.96 22.44
N PRO A 171 1.04 -11.08 21.42
CA PRO A 171 0.32 -12.32 21.14
C PRO A 171 1.28 -13.45 20.72
N PRO A 172 0.81 -14.71 20.71
CA PRO A 172 1.57 -15.81 20.14
C PRO A 172 2.03 -15.48 18.73
N GLY A 173 3.33 -15.68 18.44
CA GLY A 173 3.95 -15.27 17.18
C GLY A 173 4.46 -13.82 17.13
N GLY A 174 4.29 -13.04 18.21
CA GLY A 174 4.93 -11.72 18.41
C GLY A 174 4.35 -10.56 17.60
N PHE A 175 3.26 -10.76 16.87
CA PHE A 175 2.53 -9.71 16.15
C PHE A 175 1.10 -10.13 15.83
N CYS A 176 0.27 -9.14 15.51
CA CYS A 176 -1.12 -9.36 15.16
C CYS A 176 -1.55 -8.42 14.03
N GLY A 177 -2.33 -8.96 13.10
CA GLY A 177 -2.87 -8.19 11.98
C GLY A 177 -1.83 -7.85 10.91
N GLY A 178 -1.48 -8.82 10.07
CA GLY A 178 -0.60 -8.55 8.93
C GLY A 178 0.27 -9.72 8.49
N ILE A 179 1.23 -9.42 7.63
CA ILE A 179 2.17 -10.41 7.09
C ILE A 179 3.59 -9.89 7.32
N ARG A 180 4.41 -10.70 7.97
CA ARG A 180 5.86 -10.48 8.04
C ARG A 180 6.56 -11.24 6.93
N THR A 181 7.51 -10.57 6.30
CA THR A 181 8.35 -11.12 5.23
C THR A 181 9.76 -11.34 5.74
N GLY A 182 10.29 -12.52 5.50
CA GLY A 182 11.68 -12.87 5.77
C GLY A 182 12.33 -13.50 4.53
N SER A 183 13.61 -13.82 4.60
CA SER A 183 14.28 -14.54 3.52
C SER A 183 13.71 -15.96 3.42
N GLY A 184 12.91 -16.21 2.37
CA GLY A 184 12.26 -17.50 2.14
C GLY A 184 11.09 -17.83 3.09
N ARG A 185 10.55 -16.85 3.81
CA ARG A 185 9.41 -17.07 4.71
C ARG A 185 8.41 -15.92 4.63
N LEU A 186 7.12 -16.27 4.59
CA LEU A 186 6.00 -15.35 4.84
C LEU A 186 5.17 -15.89 6.00
N THR A 187 5.00 -15.08 7.04
CA THR A 187 4.20 -15.42 8.22
C THR A 187 3.03 -14.45 8.30
N GLY A 188 1.81 -14.93 8.13
CA GLY A 188 0.58 -14.17 8.29
C GLY A 188 -0.09 -14.44 9.63
N ARG A 189 -0.57 -13.39 10.29
CA ARG A 189 -1.41 -13.48 11.49
C ARG A 189 -2.60 -12.57 11.30
N THR A 190 -3.79 -13.15 11.40
CA THR A 190 -5.06 -12.45 11.17
C THR A 190 -5.02 -11.63 9.85
N ALA A 191 -4.48 -12.25 8.80
CA ALA A 191 -4.24 -11.59 7.50
C ALA A 191 -5.26 -12.05 6.46
N PRO A 192 -5.92 -11.14 5.72
CA PRO A 192 -6.82 -11.49 4.62
C PRO A 192 -6.03 -11.91 3.37
N MET A 193 -6.64 -12.72 2.50
CA MET A 193 -5.99 -13.22 1.28
C MET A 193 -5.55 -12.10 0.34
N ARG A 194 -6.29 -10.98 0.27
CA ARG A 194 -5.88 -9.81 -0.51
C ARG A 194 -4.53 -9.22 -0.03
N GLN A 195 -4.21 -9.32 1.25
CA GLN A 195 -2.92 -8.86 1.78
C GLN A 195 -1.79 -9.82 1.38
N LEU A 196 -2.06 -11.13 1.37
CA LEU A 196 -1.13 -12.12 0.81
C LEU A 196 -0.88 -11.84 -0.68
N ALA A 197 -1.93 -11.60 -1.48
CA ALA A 197 -1.80 -11.23 -2.88
C ALA A 197 -0.95 -9.96 -3.06
N SER A 198 -1.14 -8.94 -2.22
CA SER A 198 -0.33 -7.72 -2.23
C SER A 198 1.15 -7.98 -1.90
N VAL A 199 1.45 -8.83 -0.92
CA VAL A 199 2.83 -9.22 -0.59
C VAL A 199 3.46 -10.00 -1.75
N LEU A 200 2.73 -10.97 -2.32
CA LEU A 200 3.17 -11.74 -3.48
C LEU A 200 3.44 -10.86 -4.71
N THR A 201 2.63 -9.80 -4.90
CA THR A 201 2.88 -8.78 -5.95
C THR A 201 4.28 -8.17 -5.78
N GLY A 202 4.68 -7.84 -4.56
CA GLY A 202 6.02 -7.31 -4.27
C GLY A 202 7.13 -8.34 -4.49
N VAL A 203 6.93 -9.59 -4.06
CA VAL A 203 7.91 -10.67 -4.20
C VAL A 203 8.12 -11.04 -5.66
N LEU A 204 7.04 -11.12 -6.44
CA LEU A 204 7.07 -11.55 -7.85
C LEU A 204 7.30 -10.40 -8.83
N GLN A 205 7.29 -9.15 -8.36
CA GLN A 205 7.33 -7.95 -9.21
C GLN A 205 6.28 -7.99 -10.34
N ARG A 206 5.14 -8.61 -10.04
CA ARG A 206 4.02 -8.79 -10.97
C ARG A 206 2.72 -8.76 -10.18
N GLN A 207 1.71 -8.05 -10.70
CA GLN A 207 0.42 -7.94 -10.05
C GLN A 207 -0.18 -9.31 -9.75
N VAL A 208 -0.57 -9.52 -8.49
CA VAL A 208 -1.32 -10.70 -8.04
C VAL A 208 -2.69 -10.23 -7.57
N VAL A 209 -3.73 -10.86 -8.11
CA VAL A 209 -5.13 -10.56 -7.77
C VAL A 209 -5.70 -11.72 -6.96
N ASP A 210 -6.28 -11.42 -5.81
CA ASP A 210 -6.98 -12.43 -5.01
C ASP A 210 -8.29 -12.85 -5.67
N ARG A 211 -8.36 -14.12 -6.05
CA ARG A 211 -9.53 -14.82 -6.58
C ARG A 211 -9.82 -16.10 -5.78
N THR A 212 -9.31 -16.20 -4.57
CA THR A 212 -9.55 -17.35 -3.70
C THR A 212 -11.01 -17.45 -3.27
N ASN A 213 -11.70 -16.32 -3.23
CA ASN A 213 -13.04 -16.18 -2.63
C ASN A 213 -13.08 -16.73 -1.18
N LEU A 214 -11.99 -16.62 -0.44
CA LEU A 214 -11.91 -16.95 0.98
C LEU A 214 -12.24 -15.68 1.78
N PRO A 215 -13.40 -15.62 2.45
CA PRO A 215 -13.77 -14.47 3.28
C PRO A 215 -13.00 -14.49 4.60
N GLY A 216 -12.80 -13.30 5.19
CA GLY A 216 -12.21 -13.16 6.52
C GLY A 216 -10.68 -13.13 6.50
N VAL A 217 -10.11 -13.56 7.61
CA VAL A 217 -8.68 -13.47 7.91
C VAL A 217 -8.14 -14.85 8.31
N PHE A 218 -6.84 -15.05 8.11
CA PHE A 218 -6.18 -16.34 8.29
C PHE A 218 -4.83 -16.17 8.95
N ASP A 219 -4.43 -17.21 9.67
CA ASP A 219 -3.06 -17.42 10.10
C ASP A 219 -2.39 -18.40 9.14
N PHE A 220 -1.15 -18.09 8.76
CA PHE A 220 -0.37 -18.99 7.91
C PHE A 220 1.13 -18.82 8.13
N ASP A 221 1.84 -19.90 7.84
CA ASP A 221 3.28 -19.94 7.71
C ASP A 221 3.62 -20.57 6.35
N LEU A 222 4.38 -19.84 5.53
CA LEU A 222 4.80 -20.26 4.19
C LEU A 222 6.32 -20.22 4.12
N GLU A 223 6.94 -21.35 3.84
CA GLU A 223 8.38 -21.47 3.69
C GLU A 223 8.74 -21.87 2.26
N PHE A 224 9.65 -21.13 1.65
CA PHE A 224 10.10 -21.36 0.28
C PHE A 224 11.56 -20.93 0.12
N SER A 225 12.21 -21.43 -0.92
CA SER A 225 13.56 -20.98 -1.24
C SER A 225 13.54 -19.58 -1.83
N PRO A 226 14.35 -18.64 -1.28
CA PRO A 226 14.44 -17.31 -1.86
C PRO A 226 14.88 -17.43 -3.32
N MET A 227 14.09 -16.89 -4.24
CA MET A 227 14.50 -16.76 -5.63
C MET A 227 15.61 -15.70 -5.69
N PRO A 228 16.81 -16.02 -6.18
CA PRO A 228 17.80 -14.99 -6.45
C PRO A 228 17.24 -14.10 -7.56
N LEU A 229 17.04 -12.82 -7.28
CA LEU A 229 16.53 -11.83 -8.23
C LEU A 229 17.43 -11.64 -9.46
N ASN A 230 18.65 -12.24 -9.45
CA ASN A 230 19.68 -12.17 -10.49
C ASN A 230 20.28 -13.55 -10.79
N ALA A 231 19.48 -14.62 -10.80
CA ALA A 231 20.00 -15.90 -11.23
C ALA A 231 20.19 -15.90 -12.75
N ASP A 232 21.43 -15.71 -13.19
CA ASP A 232 21.87 -16.30 -14.44
C ASP A 232 21.45 -17.76 -14.45
N ALA A 233 20.75 -18.19 -15.50
CA ALA A 233 20.14 -19.52 -15.63
C ALA A 233 21.12 -20.70 -15.46
N GLY A 234 22.41 -20.46 -15.26
CA GLY A 234 23.45 -21.45 -15.06
C GLY A 234 23.75 -21.82 -13.60
N ARG A 235 23.21 -21.12 -12.59
CA ARG A 235 23.49 -21.36 -11.16
C ARG A 235 22.35 -21.96 -10.36
N ALA A 236 21.24 -22.27 -11.01
CA ALA A 236 20.04 -22.85 -10.38
C ALA A 236 20.18 -24.34 -10.00
N ALA A 237 21.35 -24.95 -10.19
CA ALA A 237 21.53 -26.40 -10.10
C ALA A 237 22.09 -26.92 -8.77
N SER A 238 22.12 -26.17 -7.68
CA SER A 238 22.78 -26.64 -6.45
C SER A 238 21.95 -26.58 -5.16
N VAL A 239 20.62 -26.57 -5.23
CA VAL A 239 19.80 -26.74 -4.02
C VAL A 239 18.80 -27.88 -4.24
N GLU A 240 19.25 -29.09 -3.98
CA GLU A 240 18.52 -30.34 -4.17
C GLU A 240 17.21 -30.49 -3.37
N ASN A 241 16.84 -29.48 -2.54
CA ASN A 241 15.60 -29.47 -1.75
C ASN A 241 14.92 -28.07 -1.71
N ALA A 242 15.16 -27.22 -2.71
CA ALA A 242 14.59 -25.88 -2.72
C ALA A 242 13.14 -25.89 -3.21
N ILE A 243 12.19 -25.78 -2.29
CA ILE A 243 10.76 -25.65 -2.63
C ILE A 243 10.53 -24.27 -3.24
N SER A 244 10.04 -24.22 -4.48
CA SER A 244 9.70 -22.96 -5.12
C SER A 244 8.51 -22.28 -4.42
N LEU A 245 8.40 -20.94 -4.52
CA LEU A 245 7.24 -20.22 -3.99
C LEU A 245 5.91 -20.78 -4.55
N PHE A 246 5.88 -21.17 -5.82
CA PHE A 246 4.70 -21.74 -6.47
C PHE A 246 4.31 -23.08 -5.85
N THR A 247 5.29 -23.96 -5.65
CA THR A 247 5.09 -25.26 -5.02
C THR A 247 4.68 -25.10 -3.54
N ALA A 248 5.37 -24.22 -2.81
CA ALA A 248 5.07 -23.94 -1.40
C ALA A 248 3.62 -23.43 -1.20
N LEU A 249 3.15 -22.52 -2.06
CA LEU A 249 1.78 -22.07 -2.02
C LEU A 249 0.78 -23.22 -2.19
N GLN A 250 1.07 -24.16 -3.11
CA GLN A 250 0.17 -25.29 -3.38
C GLN A 250 0.16 -26.31 -2.24
N GLU A 251 1.34 -26.72 -1.77
CA GLU A 251 1.47 -27.79 -0.78
C GLU A 251 1.12 -27.31 0.63
N GLN A 252 1.56 -26.10 1.00
CA GLN A 252 1.42 -25.62 2.37
C GLN A 252 0.10 -24.88 2.59
N LEU A 253 -0.33 -24.02 1.64
CA LEU A 253 -1.55 -23.22 1.78
C LEU A 253 -2.74 -23.74 0.97
N GLY A 254 -2.54 -24.66 0.02
CA GLY A 254 -3.60 -25.09 -0.90
C GLY A 254 -3.99 -24.03 -1.92
N LEU A 255 -3.09 -23.08 -2.21
CA LEU A 255 -3.28 -21.97 -3.12
C LEU A 255 -2.40 -22.10 -4.34
N LYS A 256 -2.83 -21.59 -5.48
CA LYS A 256 -2.03 -21.57 -6.72
C LYS A 256 -2.04 -20.20 -7.37
N LEU A 257 -0.95 -19.89 -8.05
CA LEU A 257 -0.84 -18.72 -8.92
C LEU A 257 -1.06 -19.17 -10.38
N GLN A 258 -2.09 -18.61 -11.00
CA GLN A 258 -2.41 -18.86 -12.40
C GLN A 258 -2.07 -17.62 -13.23
N PRO A 259 -1.20 -17.73 -14.26
CA PRO A 259 -0.91 -16.61 -15.15
C PRO A 259 -2.15 -16.22 -15.94
N GLN A 260 -2.43 -14.93 -16.01
CA GLN A 260 -3.58 -14.33 -16.69
C GLN A 260 -3.21 -12.96 -17.26
N ARG A 261 -4.10 -12.40 -18.08
CA ARG A 261 -4.11 -10.99 -18.45
C ARG A 261 -5.21 -10.28 -17.66
N GLY A 262 -4.92 -9.05 -17.21
CA GLY A 262 -5.88 -8.27 -16.45
C GLY A 262 -5.47 -6.81 -16.38
N LEU A 263 -6.37 -5.98 -15.84
CA LEU A 263 -6.10 -4.56 -15.65
C LEU A 263 -5.13 -4.36 -14.48
N ILE A 264 -4.14 -3.51 -14.71
CA ILE A 264 -3.15 -3.07 -13.73
C ILE A 264 -3.22 -1.55 -13.68
N ASP A 265 -3.41 -1.00 -12.50
CA ASP A 265 -3.37 0.44 -12.30
C ASP A 265 -1.92 0.91 -12.29
N TYR A 266 -1.60 1.84 -13.19
CA TYR A 266 -0.32 2.53 -13.25
C TYR A 266 -0.48 3.97 -12.81
N VAL A 267 0.50 4.49 -12.11
CA VAL A 267 0.66 5.92 -11.88
C VAL A 267 1.55 6.45 -12.97
N VAL A 268 1.01 7.30 -13.83
CA VAL A 268 1.72 7.92 -14.95
C VAL A 268 2.13 9.31 -14.51
N ILE A 269 3.43 9.59 -14.56
CA ILE A 269 4.00 10.91 -14.25
C ILE A 269 3.92 11.79 -15.48
N ASP A 270 3.13 12.87 -15.40
CA ASP A 270 3.02 13.88 -16.45
C ASP A 270 4.17 14.89 -16.35
N SER A 271 4.49 15.32 -15.12
CA SER A 271 5.65 16.17 -14.83
C SER A 271 6.13 15.98 -13.39
N VAL A 272 7.42 16.20 -13.17
CA VAL A 272 8.06 16.21 -11.85
C VAL A 272 9.36 17.00 -11.93
N GLU A 273 9.65 17.79 -10.90
CA GLU A 273 10.85 18.63 -10.82
C GLU A 273 11.67 18.25 -9.58
N PRO A 274 13.02 18.40 -9.63
CA PRO A 274 13.84 18.29 -8.44
C PRO A 274 13.38 19.30 -7.38
N PRO A 275 13.38 18.94 -6.10
CA PRO A 275 12.98 19.87 -5.06
C PRO A 275 13.99 21.00 -4.92
N SER A 276 13.51 22.21 -4.57
CA SER A 276 14.41 23.25 -4.07
C SER A 276 15.05 22.75 -2.75
N GLU A 277 16.35 22.88 -2.61
CA GLU A 277 17.05 22.54 -1.35
C GLU A 277 16.62 23.50 -0.24
N ASP A 278 16.37 22.94 0.96
CA ASP A 278 16.05 23.70 2.19
C ASP A 278 17.32 24.01 2.97
#